data_5342ae91db9dce123508795294418bcb
#
_entry.id   5342ae91db9dce123508795294418bcb
#
_cell.length_a   1.000
_cell.length_b   1.000
_cell.length_c   1.000
_cell.angle_alpha   90.00
_cell.angle_beta   90.00
_cell.angle_gamma   90.00
#
_symmetry.space_group_name_H-M   'P 1'
#
loop_
_entity.id
_entity.type
_entity.pdbx_description
1 polymer ?
#
loop_
_entity_poly.entity_id
_entity_poly.type
_entity_poly.pdbx_seq_one_letter_code
_entity_poly.pdbx_strand_id
1 'polypeptide(L)'
;MLIRDQFSLGAMVLIIAAIAAPAAAESPQPPAAPAPAGMQLYDRLVGEWMKKWNVPGGQIAVARGGRLVLVRSYGWANAEARTPVKSDSRFRIASVSKPITAVAILRLVEAGRLDLDATAFELLPQFPLSEAPGGDPRLARITLRQLLTHTAGWDRDKTFDPMFIPFKAAQALRVPPPADAATIIRYMLRQPLDFEPGQKYVYSNFGYCLLGRVIEQATGKSYAEAVRELVLEPCGARSLGLGRTRLSERSPREVRYYAQPASERTRSVFPDAQEQVAEPDGGFYLEALDAHGGWIGTAPDLLRFATSLDGSRQPALLKPETLALMTARPAAPVSQAGTTHYGLGWMIRYPEKDKDADWQQSTWWHTGSLPGTAALLVRTNKGLSWAALFNSRPPYAKLKQFAAELDRLMWKAAEEVKEWPEDDLFEQDK
;
A
#
# COMPACT_ATOMS: atom_id res chain seq x y z
N MET A 1 82.13 -20.39 -15.04
CA MET A 1 81.75 -18.96 -15.21
C MET A 1 80.36 -18.82 -14.69
N LEU A 2 80.26 -18.34 -13.45
CA LEU A 2 79.03 -18.29 -12.65
C LEU A 2 78.26 -16.98 -12.94
N ILE A 3 76.97 -17.09 -13.30
CA ILE A 3 76.08 -15.97 -13.33
C ILE A 3 75.01 -16.20 -12.22
N ARG A 4 74.99 -15.31 -11.22
CA ARG A 4 74.00 -15.25 -10.13
C ARG A 4 72.80 -14.50 -10.62
N ASP A 5 71.65 -15.12 -10.60
CA ASP A 5 70.36 -14.44 -10.72
C ASP A 5 69.87 -14.03 -9.32
N GLN A 6 69.59 -12.72 -9.16
CA GLN A 6 68.96 -12.15 -7.98
C GLN A 6 67.44 -12.18 -8.18
N PHE A 7 66.78 -12.93 -7.34
CA PHE A 7 65.30 -12.80 -7.20
C PHE A 7 64.97 -11.72 -6.20
N SER A 8 64.35 -10.67 -6.70
CA SER A 8 63.73 -9.62 -5.90
C SER A 8 62.39 -10.08 -5.37
N LEU A 9 62.22 -10.21 -4.03
CA LEU A 9 60.97 -10.44 -3.36
C LEU A 9 60.18 -9.12 -3.36
N GLY A 10 59.17 -9.03 -4.23
CA GLY A 10 58.13 -7.98 -4.15
C GLY A 10 57.19 -8.27 -3.01
N ALA A 11 57.17 -7.42 -1.99
CA ALA A 11 56.21 -7.48 -0.90
C ALA A 11 54.80 -7.14 -1.44
N MET A 12 53.92 -8.14 -1.48
CA MET A 12 52.52 -7.95 -1.82
C MET A 12 51.79 -7.47 -0.54
N VAL A 13 51.47 -6.18 -0.46
CA VAL A 13 50.64 -5.62 0.58
C VAL A 13 49.20 -6.05 0.33
N LEU A 14 48.73 -7.01 1.09
CA LEU A 14 47.29 -7.37 1.15
C LEU A 14 46.55 -6.24 1.88
N ILE A 15 45.82 -5.39 1.14
CA ILE A 15 44.82 -4.49 1.75
C ILE A 15 43.59 -5.36 2.07
N ILE A 16 43.49 -5.77 3.32
CA ILE A 16 42.25 -6.36 3.87
C ILE A 16 41.29 -5.21 4.05
N ALA A 17 40.39 -5.00 3.09
CA ALA A 17 39.22 -4.16 3.29
C ALA A 17 38.37 -4.82 4.39
N ALA A 18 38.37 -4.23 5.59
CA ALA A 18 37.48 -4.63 6.67
C ALA A 18 36.04 -4.35 6.19
N ILE A 19 35.32 -5.40 5.80
CA ILE A 19 33.88 -5.35 5.61
C ILE A 19 33.30 -5.12 7.02
N ALA A 20 32.94 -3.85 7.31
CA ALA A 20 32.23 -3.51 8.53
C ALA A 20 30.95 -4.37 8.59
N ALA A 21 30.82 -5.20 9.62
CA ALA A 21 29.61 -5.91 9.90
C ALA A 21 28.45 -4.87 10.00
N PRO A 22 27.26 -5.16 9.49
CA PRO A 22 26.14 -4.25 9.64
C PRO A 22 25.93 -3.99 11.13
N ALA A 23 26.01 -2.72 11.54
CA ALA A 23 25.75 -2.31 12.91
C ALA A 23 24.40 -2.88 13.35
N ALA A 24 24.37 -3.54 14.51
CA ALA A 24 23.13 -3.96 15.13
C ALA A 24 22.18 -2.76 15.13
N ALA A 25 20.95 -2.94 14.62
CA ALA A 25 19.99 -1.86 14.49
C ALA A 25 19.83 -1.19 15.87
N GLU A 26 20.30 0.05 15.98
CA GLU A 26 20.08 0.85 17.19
C GLU A 26 18.57 0.92 17.44
N SER A 27 18.18 0.85 18.71
CA SER A 27 16.79 0.99 19.11
C SER A 27 16.20 2.25 18.46
N PRO A 28 14.97 2.21 17.90
CA PRO A 28 14.35 3.36 17.25
C PRO A 28 14.34 4.54 18.22
N GLN A 29 14.80 5.71 17.77
CA GLN A 29 14.75 6.91 18.60
C GLN A 29 13.30 7.21 18.99
N PRO A 30 13.05 7.60 20.24
CA PRO A 30 11.75 8.10 20.65
C PRO A 30 11.41 9.38 19.87
N PRO A 31 10.13 9.76 19.76
CA PRO A 31 9.73 11.03 19.18
C PRO A 31 10.43 12.21 19.83
N ALA A 32 10.73 13.26 19.04
CA ALA A 32 11.47 14.44 19.47
C ALA A 32 10.78 15.24 20.59
N ALA A 33 9.46 15.13 20.72
CA ALA A 33 8.67 15.75 21.77
C ALA A 33 7.82 14.72 22.51
N PRO A 34 7.49 14.90 23.82
CA PRO A 34 6.62 13.99 24.54
C PRO A 34 5.22 13.94 23.91
N ALA A 35 4.53 12.80 24.04
CA ALA A 35 3.13 12.69 23.64
C ALA A 35 2.25 13.61 24.50
N PRO A 36 1.09 14.08 24.00
CA PRO A 36 0.10 14.78 24.79
C PRO A 36 -0.27 14.02 26.06
N ALA A 37 -0.73 14.75 27.09
CA ALA A 37 -1.15 14.14 28.34
C ALA A 37 -2.15 13.01 28.10
N GLY A 38 -2.00 11.87 28.78
CA GLY A 38 -2.84 10.68 28.61
C GLY A 38 -2.55 9.82 27.37
N MET A 39 -1.66 10.25 26.44
CA MET A 39 -1.35 9.51 25.21
C MET A 39 0.05 8.89 25.16
N GLN A 40 0.81 8.93 26.26
CA GLN A 40 2.19 8.39 26.35
C GLN A 40 2.25 6.88 26.11
N LEU A 41 1.12 6.18 26.29
CA LEU A 41 1.03 4.74 26.05
C LEU A 41 1.27 4.40 24.57
N TYR A 42 0.87 5.26 23.64
CA TYR A 42 1.18 5.08 22.21
C TYR A 42 2.69 5.02 21.98
N ASP A 43 3.46 5.96 22.51
CA ASP A 43 4.92 6.00 22.34
C ASP A 43 5.58 4.73 22.91
N ARG A 44 5.16 4.30 24.10
CA ARG A 44 5.71 3.10 24.71
C ARG A 44 5.40 1.83 23.91
N LEU A 45 4.14 1.60 23.58
CA LEU A 45 3.72 0.38 22.90
C LEU A 45 4.26 0.30 21.46
N VAL A 46 4.23 1.42 20.71
CA VAL A 46 4.78 1.48 19.36
C VAL A 46 6.29 1.31 19.38
N GLY A 47 7.00 1.96 20.32
CA GLY A 47 8.45 1.83 20.47
C GLY A 47 8.88 0.39 20.79
N GLU A 48 8.21 -0.28 21.76
CA GLU A 48 8.45 -1.68 22.10
C GLU A 48 8.20 -2.61 20.90
N TRP A 49 7.12 -2.38 20.14
CA TRP A 49 6.78 -3.15 18.97
C TRP A 49 7.79 -2.93 17.83
N MET A 50 8.21 -1.68 17.54
CA MET A 50 9.23 -1.39 16.55
C MET A 50 10.57 -2.06 16.89
N LYS A 51 10.97 -2.04 18.17
CA LYS A 51 12.17 -2.74 18.65
C LYS A 51 12.06 -4.25 18.43
N LYS A 52 10.93 -4.86 18.81
CA LYS A 52 10.66 -6.30 18.64
C LYS A 52 10.80 -6.74 17.17
N TRP A 53 10.33 -5.91 16.25
CA TRP A 53 10.26 -6.22 14.83
C TRP A 53 11.41 -5.63 14.00
N ASN A 54 12.42 -5.04 14.63
CA ASN A 54 13.56 -4.37 13.96
C ASN A 54 13.10 -3.36 12.89
N VAL A 55 12.14 -2.50 13.24
CA VAL A 55 11.62 -1.45 12.36
C VAL A 55 12.40 -0.16 12.60
N PRO A 56 13.19 0.35 11.63
CA PRO A 56 14.05 1.51 11.84
C PRO A 56 13.30 2.82 12.01
N GLY A 57 12.19 3.01 11.30
CA GLY A 57 11.43 4.26 11.32
C GLY A 57 9.95 4.07 11.04
N GLY A 58 9.13 4.97 11.58
CA GLY A 58 7.69 4.92 11.38
C GLY A 58 6.98 6.21 11.77
N GLN A 59 5.74 6.29 11.37
CA GLN A 59 4.83 7.39 11.71
C GLN A 59 3.46 6.83 12.03
N ILE A 60 2.84 7.31 13.11
CA ILE A 60 1.43 7.05 13.40
C ILE A 60 0.65 8.35 13.49
N ALA A 61 -0.63 8.28 13.19
CA ALA A 61 -1.59 9.33 13.41
C ALA A 61 -2.90 8.74 13.96
N VAL A 62 -3.60 9.50 14.80
CA VAL A 62 -4.91 9.13 15.36
C VAL A 62 -5.86 10.31 15.18
N ALA A 63 -7.06 10.00 14.69
CA ALA A 63 -8.17 10.94 14.62
C ALA A 63 -9.36 10.47 15.47
N ARG A 64 -10.09 11.41 16.05
CA ARG A 64 -11.33 11.17 16.80
C ARG A 64 -12.40 12.16 16.39
N GLY A 65 -13.56 11.65 15.99
CA GLY A 65 -14.68 12.51 15.54
C GLY A 65 -14.29 13.48 14.43
N GLY A 66 -13.48 13.02 13.46
CA GLY A 66 -13.00 13.83 12.34
C GLY A 66 -11.82 14.75 12.63
N ARG A 67 -11.38 14.90 13.89
CA ARG A 67 -10.24 15.74 14.29
C ARG A 67 -8.97 14.92 14.46
N LEU A 68 -7.84 15.40 13.97
CA LEU A 68 -6.52 14.80 14.19
C LEU A 68 -6.05 15.16 15.60
N VAL A 69 -5.91 14.15 16.47
CA VAL A 69 -5.57 14.33 17.89
C VAL A 69 -4.18 13.87 18.27
N LEU A 70 -3.52 13.10 17.38
CA LEU A 70 -2.15 12.63 17.61
C LEU A 70 -1.41 12.43 16.29
N VAL A 71 -0.16 12.92 16.22
CA VAL A 71 0.84 12.57 15.20
C VAL A 71 2.14 12.24 15.91
N ARG A 72 2.71 11.06 15.62
CA ARG A 72 3.99 10.64 16.20
C ARG A 72 4.92 10.10 15.12
N SER A 73 6.16 10.56 15.14
CA SER A 73 7.23 10.12 14.25
C SER A 73 8.33 9.47 15.07
N TYR A 74 8.76 8.28 14.66
CA TYR A 74 9.71 7.44 15.40
C TYR A 74 10.91 7.08 14.54
N GLY A 75 12.09 7.06 15.13
CA GLY A 75 13.30 6.49 14.54
C GLY A 75 13.76 7.22 13.29
N TRP A 76 14.28 6.46 12.32
CA TRP A 76 15.06 6.97 11.20
C TRP A 76 14.31 6.91 9.87
N ALA A 77 14.21 8.05 9.19
CA ALA A 77 13.84 8.13 7.77
C ALA A 77 14.97 7.54 6.89
N ASN A 78 16.23 7.78 7.30
CA ASN A 78 17.42 7.19 6.74
C ASN A 78 18.37 6.81 7.88
N ALA A 79 18.51 5.51 8.14
CA ALA A 79 19.30 5.00 9.26
C ALA A 79 20.81 5.20 9.05
N GLU A 80 21.29 5.05 7.81
CA GLU A 80 22.70 5.23 7.46
C GLU A 80 23.14 6.69 7.65
N ALA A 81 22.30 7.62 7.22
CA ALA A 81 22.54 9.06 7.37
C ALA A 81 22.06 9.60 8.72
N ARG A 82 21.48 8.78 9.59
CA ARG A 82 20.85 9.18 10.87
C ARG A 82 19.86 10.34 10.72
N THR A 83 19.12 10.36 9.59
CA THR A 83 18.08 11.36 9.36
C THR A 83 16.80 10.90 10.06
N PRO A 84 16.26 11.67 11.03
CA PRO A 84 15.06 11.25 11.76
C PRO A 84 13.80 11.32 10.89
N VAL A 85 12.80 10.50 11.22
CA VAL A 85 11.45 10.65 10.67
C VAL A 85 10.85 11.96 11.18
N LYS A 86 10.25 12.75 10.28
CA LYS A 86 9.57 14.00 10.57
C LYS A 86 8.06 13.87 10.28
N SER A 87 7.27 14.86 10.70
CA SER A 87 5.82 14.89 10.44
C SER A 87 5.47 14.89 8.94
N ASP A 88 6.34 15.44 8.11
CA ASP A 88 6.21 15.52 6.65
C ASP A 88 6.93 14.40 5.88
N SER A 89 7.51 13.43 6.58
CA SER A 89 8.15 12.26 5.96
C SER A 89 7.10 11.39 5.26
N ARG A 90 7.39 11.04 3.99
CA ARG A 90 6.48 10.25 3.15
C ARG A 90 6.91 8.80 3.13
N PHE A 91 5.94 7.91 3.24
CA PHE A 91 6.12 6.46 3.21
C PHE A 91 5.33 5.87 2.06
N ARG A 92 5.81 4.78 1.44
CA ARG A 92 4.98 3.93 0.60
C ARG A 92 3.81 3.40 1.43
N ILE A 93 2.60 3.56 0.91
CA ILE A 93 1.40 3.06 1.60
C ILE A 93 0.97 1.69 1.08
N ALA A 94 1.66 1.20 0.03
CA ALA A 94 1.39 -0.11 -0.57
C ALA A 94 -0.12 -0.30 -0.82
N SER A 95 -0.69 -1.45 -0.45
CA SER A 95 -2.10 -1.77 -0.73
C SER A 95 -3.12 -0.86 -0.06
N VAL A 96 -2.75 0.04 0.84
CA VAL A 96 -3.64 1.14 1.28
C VAL A 96 -3.98 2.09 0.12
N SER A 97 -3.30 2.00 -1.02
CA SER A 97 -3.67 2.64 -2.28
C SER A 97 -5.03 2.17 -2.84
N LYS A 98 -5.43 0.93 -2.57
CA LYS A 98 -6.68 0.35 -3.10
C LYS A 98 -7.95 1.06 -2.63
N PRO A 99 -8.11 1.39 -1.33
CA PRO A 99 -9.17 2.28 -0.88
C PRO A 99 -9.29 3.57 -1.68
N ILE A 100 -8.17 4.23 -1.97
CA ILE A 100 -8.15 5.49 -2.72
C ILE A 100 -8.67 5.27 -4.16
N THR A 101 -8.19 4.23 -4.84
CA THR A 101 -8.67 3.83 -6.18
C THR A 101 -10.16 3.49 -6.17
N ALA A 102 -10.61 2.74 -5.17
CA ALA A 102 -12.01 2.36 -5.04
C ALA A 102 -12.91 3.60 -4.85
N VAL A 103 -12.50 4.57 -4.03
CA VAL A 103 -13.25 5.83 -3.86
C VAL A 103 -13.30 6.63 -5.16
N ALA A 104 -12.21 6.67 -5.96
CA ALA A 104 -12.23 7.31 -7.27
C ALA A 104 -13.26 6.66 -8.23
N ILE A 105 -13.33 5.32 -8.28
CA ILE A 105 -14.37 4.60 -9.02
C ILE A 105 -15.76 4.95 -8.51
N LEU A 106 -15.97 4.92 -7.19
CA LEU A 106 -17.28 5.22 -6.58
C LEU A 106 -17.72 6.67 -6.82
N ARG A 107 -16.80 7.62 -6.83
CA ARG A 107 -17.08 9.01 -7.22
C ARG A 107 -17.55 9.12 -8.69
N LEU A 108 -16.94 8.33 -9.59
CA LEU A 108 -17.38 8.25 -10.98
C LEU A 108 -18.75 7.57 -11.13
N VAL A 109 -19.06 6.59 -10.28
CA VAL A 109 -20.39 5.95 -10.20
C VAL A 109 -21.43 6.96 -9.69
N GLU A 110 -21.16 7.71 -8.63
CA GLU A 110 -22.05 8.77 -8.14
C GLU A 110 -22.32 9.88 -9.16
N ALA A 111 -21.35 10.14 -10.04
CA ALA A 111 -21.47 11.09 -11.13
C ALA A 111 -22.20 10.51 -12.37
N GLY A 112 -22.65 9.25 -12.32
CA GLY A 112 -23.31 8.55 -13.45
C GLY A 112 -22.38 8.27 -14.65
N ARG A 113 -21.06 8.30 -14.43
CA ARG A 113 -20.05 8.07 -15.49
C ARG A 113 -19.61 6.61 -15.59
N LEU A 114 -19.80 5.83 -14.53
CA LEU A 114 -19.52 4.40 -14.46
C LEU A 114 -20.70 3.68 -13.83
N ASP A 115 -20.85 2.40 -14.19
CA ASP A 115 -21.74 1.44 -13.53
C ASP A 115 -20.89 0.31 -12.96
N LEU A 116 -21.13 -0.06 -11.70
CA LEU A 116 -20.40 -1.14 -11.04
C LEU A 116 -20.58 -2.51 -11.71
N ASP A 117 -21.68 -2.71 -12.39
CA ASP A 117 -22.02 -3.96 -13.07
C ASP A 117 -21.67 -3.94 -14.57
N ALA A 118 -21.13 -2.81 -15.09
CA ALA A 118 -20.54 -2.76 -16.41
C ALA A 118 -19.31 -3.68 -16.52
N THR A 119 -19.12 -4.27 -17.70
CA THR A 119 -17.99 -5.16 -17.96
C THR A 119 -16.70 -4.35 -18.17
N ALA A 120 -15.62 -4.78 -17.49
CA ALA A 120 -14.38 -4.03 -17.43
C ALA A 120 -13.73 -3.85 -18.82
N PHE A 121 -13.77 -4.88 -19.67
CA PHE A 121 -13.10 -4.82 -20.97
C PHE A 121 -13.89 -4.06 -22.03
N GLU A 122 -15.21 -3.89 -21.89
CA GLU A 122 -15.97 -2.93 -22.71
C GLU A 122 -15.59 -1.49 -22.39
N LEU A 123 -15.22 -1.20 -21.14
CA LEU A 123 -14.72 0.11 -20.71
C LEU A 123 -13.24 0.35 -21.05
N LEU A 124 -12.55 -0.64 -21.61
CA LEU A 124 -11.10 -0.60 -21.90
C LEU A 124 -10.84 -0.92 -23.40
N PRO A 125 -11.32 -0.08 -24.35
CA PRO A 125 -11.19 -0.35 -25.79
C PRO A 125 -9.74 -0.44 -26.26
N GLN A 126 -8.77 0.10 -25.49
CA GLN A 126 -7.33 -0.01 -25.77
C GLN A 126 -6.74 -1.40 -25.43
N PHE A 127 -7.56 -2.30 -24.87
CA PHE A 127 -7.21 -3.70 -24.57
C PHE A 127 -8.28 -4.65 -25.14
N PRO A 128 -8.48 -4.70 -26.45
CA PRO A 128 -9.55 -5.49 -27.05
C PRO A 128 -9.28 -6.99 -26.88
N LEU A 129 -10.28 -7.72 -26.41
CA LEU A 129 -10.17 -9.17 -26.21
C LEU A 129 -9.94 -9.94 -27.53
N SER A 130 -10.34 -9.37 -28.68
CA SER A 130 -10.10 -9.92 -30.01
C SER A 130 -8.61 -9.98 -30.40
N GLU A 131 -7.75 -9.15 -29.81
CA GLU A 131 -6.30 -9.16 -30.04
C GLU A 131 -5.53 -10.12 -29.13
N ALA A 132 -6.23 -10.93 -28.34
CA ALA A 132 -5.65 -11.94 -27.47
C ALA A 132 -5.98 -13.37 -27.95
N PRO A 133 -5.33 -13.89 -29.02
CA PRO A 133 -5.61 -15.22 -29.54
C PRO A 133 -5.42 -16.27 -28.43
N GLY A 134 -6.42 -17.14 -28.23
CA GLY A 134 -6.42 -18.13 -27.16
C GLY A 134 -6.71 -17.57 -25.76
N GLY A 135 -7.12 -16.28 -25.65
CA GLY A 135 -7.56 -15.68 -24.40
C GLY A 135 -8.81 -16.35 -23.82
N ASP A 136 -8.97 -16.23 -22.53
CA ASP A 136 -10.12 -16.82 -21.82
C ASP A 136 -11.42 -16.06 -22.11
N PRO A 137 -12.45 -16.69 -22.71
CA PRO A 137 -13.69 -15.99 -23.04
C PRO A 137 -14.45 -15.43 -21.82
N ARG A 138 -14.16 -15.94 -20.62
CA ARG A 138 -14.73 -15.43 -19.37
C ARG A 138 -14.30 -14.02 -19.02
N LEU A 139 -13.17 -13.53 -19.59
CA LEU A 139 -12.71 -12.15 -19.40
C LEU A 139 -13.79 -11.13 -19.80
N ALA A 140 -14.59 -11.41 -20.82
CA ALA A 140 -15.67 -10.54 -21.29
C ALA A 140 -16.79 -10.31 -20.25
N ARG A 141 -16.86 -11.14 -19.21
CA ARG A 141 -17.93 -11.08 -18.18
C ARG A 141 -17.47 -10.44 -16.86
N ILE A 142 -16.21 -10.04 -16.77
CA ILE A 142 -15.66 -9.45 -15.56
C ILE A 142 -16.21 -8.03 -15.39
N THR A 143 -16.90 -7.76 -14.25
CA THR A 143 -17.47 -6.45 -13.94
C THR A 143 -16.54 -5.60 -13.06
N LEU A 144 -16.78 -4.28 -13.00
CA LEU A 144 -16.06 -3.39 -12.08
C LEU A 144 -16.25 -3.80 -10.61
N ARG A 145 -17.46 -4.24 -10.26
CA ARG A 145 -17.76 -4.78 -8.92
C ARG A 145 -16.86 -5.96 -8.57
N GLN A 146 -16.68 -6.89 -9.51
CA GLN A 146 -15.84 -8.07 -9.30
C GLN A 146 -14.35 -7.71 -9.19
N LEU A 147 -13.88 -6.67 -9.89
CA LEU A 147 -12.52 -6.14 -9.72
C LEU A 147 -12.33 -5.53 -8.33
N LEU A 148 -13.27 -4.69 -7.89
CA LEU A 148 -13.24 -4.02 -6.58
C LEU A 148 -13.30 -5.00 -5.41
N THR A 149 -14.04 -6.11 -5.55
CA THR A 149 -14.26 -7.11 -4.49
C THR A 149 -13.30 -8.30 -4.56
N HIS A 150 -12.31 -8.29 -5.47
CA HIS A 150 -11.37 -9.40 -5.68
C HIS A 150 -12.02 -10.74 -6.04
N THR A 151 -13.06 -10.70 -6.88
CA THR A 151 -13.81 -11.90 -7.32
C THR A 151 -13.71 -12.13 -8.81
N ALA A 152 -12.76 -11.48 -9.49
CA ALA A 152 -12.70 -11.43 -10.96
C ALA A 152 -12.14 -12.72 -11.63
N GLY A 153 -11.53 -13.64 -10.89
CA GLY A 153 -11.13 -14.93 -11.46
C GLY A 153 -9.64 -15.25 -11.41
N TRP A 154 -8.77 -14.35 -10.94
CA TRP A 154 -7.33 -14.60 -10.79
C TRP A 154 -6.97 -15.03 -9.38
N ASP A 155 -6.11 -16.06 -9.26
CA ASP A 155 -5.64 -16.61 -7.99
C ASP A 155 -4.10 -16.59 -7.95
N ARG A 156 -3.56 -15.54 -7.33
CA ARG A 156 -2.11 -15.33 -7.24
C ARG A 156 -1.37 -16.38 -6.42
N ASP A 157 -2.07 -17.06 -5.51
CA ASP A 157 -1.48 -18.08 -4.65
C ASP A 157 -1.44 -19.44 -5.37
N LYS A 158 -2.30 -19.65 -6.38
CA LYS A 158 -2.34 -20.82 -7.24
C LYS A 158 -1.39 -20.70 -8.44
N THR A 159 -1.36 -19.53 -9.07
CA THR A 159 -0.58 -19.29 -10.29
C THR A 159 0.56 -18.29 -10.03
N PHE A 160 0.30 -17.00 -10.07
CA PHE A 160 1.27 -15.91 -9.82
C PHE A 160 0.57 -14.55 -9.68
N ASP A 161 1.26 -13.59 -9.08
CA ASP A 161 0.86 -12.17 -9.13
C ASP A 161 1.56 -11.50 -10.32
N PRO A 162 0.84 -11.12 -11.40
CA PRO A 162 1.47 -10.57 -12.60
C PRO A 162 2.15 -9.21 -12.36
N MET A 163 1.78 -8.51 -11.31
CA MET A 163 2.36 -7.22 -10.98
C MET A 163 3.81 -7.33 -10.46
N PHE A 164 4.26 -8.54 -10.11
CA PHE A 164 5.62 -8.82 -9.62
C PHE A 164 6.48 -9.67 -10.57
N ILE A 165 6.05 -9.79 -11.84
CA ILE A 165 6.81 -10.49 -12.89
C ILE A 165 7.09 -9.60 -14.12
N PRO A 166 7.56 -8.34 -13.95
CA PRO A 166 7.67 -7.38 -15.06
C PRO A 166 8.65 -7.83 -16.15
N PHE A 167 9.68 -8.61 -15.82
CA PHE A 167 10.57 -9.20 -16.82
C PHE A 167 9.88 -10.26 -17.67
N LYS A 168 9.15 -11.19 -17.06
CA LYS A 168 8.47 -12.28 -17.76
C LYS A 168 7.42 -11.72 -18.73
N ALA A 169 6.65 -10.73 -18.29
CA ALA A 169 5.65 -10.06 -19.12
C ALA A 169 6.30 -9.33 -20.31
N ALA A 170 7.37 -8.57 -20.08
CA ALA A 170 8.11 -7.86 -21.12
C ALA A 170 8.74 -8.84 -22.14
N GLN A 171 9.38 -9.90 -21.68
CA GLN A 171 9.96 -10.94 -22.53
C GLN A 171 8.90 -11.63 -23.40
N ALA A 172 7.76 -12.02 -22.81
CA ALA A 172 6.68 -12.69 -23.51
C ALA A 172 6.08 -11.83 -24.64
N LEU A 173 6.05 -10.51 -24.47
CA LEU A 173 5.55 -9.57 -25.45
C LEU A 173 6.65 -8.92 -26.30
N ARG A 174 7.93 -9.30 -26.11
CA ARG A 174 9.10 -8.80 -26.85
C ARG A 174 9.24 -7.27 -26.77
N VAL A 175 9.00 -6.72 -25.58
CA VAL A 175 9.20 -5.28 -25.29
C VAL A 175 10.33 -5.10 -24.27
N PRO A 176 10.96 -3.93 -24.21
CA PRO A 176 11.98 -3.63 -23.21
C PRO A 176 11.42 -3.73 -21.77
N PRO A 177 12.15 -4.36 -20.82
CA PRO A 177 11.80 -4.36 -19.40
C PRO A 177 12.15 -3.01 -18.71
N PRO A 178 11.48 -2.68 -17.59
CA PRO A 178 10.39 -3.43 -16.97
C PRO A 178 9.05 -3.22 -17.68
N ALA A 179 8.19 -4.25 -17.67
CA ALA A 179 6.84 -4.12 -18.21
C ALA A 179 6.04 -3.09 -17.41
N ASP A 180 5.41 -2.15 -18.10
CA ASP A 180 4.45 -1.23 -17.53
C ASP A 180 3.06 -1.88 -17.34
N ALA A 181 2.12 -1.15 -16.75
CA ALA A 181 0.76 -1.63 -16.50
C ALA A 181 0.07 -2.10 -17.80
N ALA A 182 0.23 -1.39 -18.92
CA ALA A 182 -0.38 -1.75 -20.20
C ALA A 182 0.21 -3.05 -20.75
N THR A 183 1.51 -3.23 -20.66
CA THR A 183 2.21 -4.45 -21.06
C THR A 183 1.76 -5.65 -20.22
N ILE A 184 1.64 -5.46 -18.89
CA ILE A 184 1.14 -6.51 -17.99
C ILE A 184 -0.29 -6.89 -18.34
N ILE A 185 -1.17 -5.92 -18.65
CA ILE A 185 -2.54 -6.20 -19.06
C ILE A 185 -2.55 -7.02 -20.36
N ARG A 186 -1.82 -6.62 -21.41
CA ARG A 186 -1.73 -7.39 -22.66
C ARG A 186 -1.19 -8.80 -22.46
N TYR A 187 -0.24 -8.99 -21.54
CA TYR A 187 0.25 -10.31 -21.15
C TYR A 187 -0.86 -11.14 -20.51
N MET A 188 -1.64 -10.56 -19.59
CA MET A 188 -2.70 -11.24 -18.85
C MET A 188 -3.93 -11.59 -19.71
N LEU A 189 -4.21 -10.84 -20.77
CA LEU A 189 -5.28 -11.21 -21.73
C LEU A 189 -5.05 -12.58 -22.39
N ARG A 190 -3.81 -13.06 -22.41
CA ARG A 190 -3.41 -14.37 -22.98
C ARG A 190 -3.34 -15.48 -21.94
N GLN A 191 -3.70 -15.19 -20.69
CA GLN A 191 -3.65 -16.16 -19.60
C GLN A 191 -5.08 -16.61 -19.24
N PRO A 192 -5.28 -17.88 -18.89
CA PRO A 192 -6.58 -18.35 -18.41
C PRO A 192 -6.91 -17.77 -17.03
N LEU A 193 -8.21 -17.68 -16.76
CA LEU A 193 -8.68 -17.44 -15.39
C LEU A 193 -8.57 -18.72 -14.55
N ASP A 194 -8.26 -18.56 -13.27
CA ASP A 194 -8.12 -19.67 -12.32
C ASP A 194 -9.47 -20.17 -11.82
N PHE A 195 -10.51 -19.33 -11.86
CA PHE A 195 -11.90 -19.65 -11.45
C PHE A 195 -12.92 -18.74 -12.17
N GLU A 196 -14.21 -19.09 -12.06
CA GLU A 196 -15.29 -18.30 -12.64
C GLU A 196 -15.44 -16.93 -11.97
N PRO A 197 -15.53 -15.82 -12.73
CA PRO A 197 -15.82 -14.50 -12.20
C PRO A 197 -17.07 -14.52 -11.29
N GLY A 198 -16.96 -13.93 -10.10
CA GLY A 198 -18.02 -13.89 -9.10
C GLY A 198 -18.17 -15.15 -8.26
N GLN A 199 -17.36 -16.20 -8.43
CA GLN A 199 -17.51 -17.46 -7.70
C GLN A 199 -16.92 -17.43 -6.30
N LYS A 200 -15.75 -16.83 -6.11
CA LYS A 200 -15.06 -16.76 -4.81
C LYS A 200 -14.21 -15.51 -4.68
N TYR A 201 -13.89 -15.16 -3.45
CA TYR A 201 -12.94 -14.12 -3.11
C TYR A 201 -11.51 -14.64 -3.18
N VAL A 202 -10.66 -13.99 -3.98
CA VAL A 202 -9.20 -14.17 -3.97
C VAL A 202 -8.53 -12.84 -4.27
N TYR A 203 -7.74 -12.35 -3.32
CA TYR A 203 -7.09 -11.05 -3.43
C TYR A 203 -6.22 -10.93 -4.70
N SER A 204 -6.47 -9.90 -5.51
CA SER A 204 -5.79 -9.67 -6.79
C SER A 204 -5.30 -8.23 -6.91
N ASN A 205 -4.00 -8.03 -7.08
CA ASN A 205 -3.42 -6.73 -7.44
C ASN A 205 -3.80 -6.34 -8.86
N PHE A 206 -3.84 -7.31 -9.77
CA PHE A 206 -4.12 -7.09 -11.19
C PHE A 206 -5.52 -6.49 -11.42
N GLY A 207 -6.53 -6.91 -10.65
CA GLY A 207 -7.86 -6.31 -10.73
C GLY A 207 -7.82 -4.78 -10.50
N TYR A 208 -7.03 -4.32 -9.56
CA TYR A 208 -6.86 -2.88 -9.31
C TYR A 208 -5.99 -2.17 -10.34
N CYS A 209 -5.04 -2.84 -10.97
CA CYS A 209 -4.34 -2.32 -12.14
C CYS A 209 -5.33 -1.99 -13.27
N LEU A 210 -6.31 -2.87 -13.53
CA LEU A 210 -7.39 -2.61 -14.50
C LEU A 210 -8.27 -1.42 -14.08
N LEU A 211 -8.66 -1.34 -12.78
CA LEU A 211 -9.44 -0.20 -12.26
C LEU A 211 -8.74 1.14 -12.47
N GLY A 212 -7.41 1.18 -12.35
CA GLY A 212 -6.64 2.37 -12.68
C GLY A 212 -6.83 2.80 -14.12
N ARG A 213 -6.78 1.88 -15.06
CA ARG A 213 -7.00 2.14 -16.51
C ARG A 213 -8.45 2.52 -16.81
N VAL A 214 -9.43 1.96 -16.08
CA VAL A 214 -10.83 2.39 -16.17
C VAL A 214 -11.00 3.85 -15.75
N ILE A 215 -10.33 4.27 -14.67
CA ILE A 215 -10.34 5.68 -14.24
C ILE A 215 -9.77 6.57 -15.33
N GLU A 216 -8.64 6.21 -15.95
CA GLU A 216 -8.04 6.98 -17.06
C GLU A 216 -9.01 7.09 -18.25
N GLN A 217 -9.58 5.98 -18.67
CA GLN A 217 -10.54 5.95 -19.78
C GLN A 217 -11.78 6.78 -19.48
N ALA A 218 -12.33 6.66 -18.28
CA ALA A 218 -13.51 7.40 -17.87
C ALA A 218 -13.25 8.90 -17.72
N THR A 219 -12.03 9.34 -17.38
CA THR A 219 -11.72 10.76 -17.12
C THR A 219 -11.01 11.46 -18.26
N GLY A 220 -10.31 10.73 -19.13
CA GLY A 220 -9.40 11.26 -20.14
C GLY A 220 -8.11 11.84 -19.57
N LYS A 221 -7.81 11.57 -18.27
CA LYS A 221 -6.64 12.06 -17.53
C LYS A 221 -5.76 10.89 -17.12
N SER A 222 -4.51 11.16 -16.77
CA SER A 222 -3.69 10.13 -16.11
C SER A 222 -4.35 9.69 -14.78
N TYR A 223 -4.08 8.45 -14.37
CA TYR A 223 -4.60 7.92 -13.10
C TYR A 223 -4.31 8.85 -11.91
N ALA A 224 -3.07 9.37 -11.82
CA ALA A 224 -2.67 10.25 -10.74
C ALA A 224 -3.44 11.59 -10.71
N GLU A 225 -3.65 12.21 -11.88
CA GLU A 225 -4.41 13.46 -12.01
C GLU A 225 -5.88 13.25 -11.66
N ALA A 226 -6.49 12.19 -12.19
CA ALA A 226 -7.87 11.85 -11.91
C ALA A 226 -8.12 11.59 -10.43
N VAL A 227 -7.27 10.79 -9.79
CA VAL A 227 -7.39 10.50 -8.34
C VAL A 227 -7.15 11.75 -7.51
N ARG A 228 -6.20 12.60 -7.89
CA ARG A 228 -5.97 13.88 -7.19
C ARG A 228 -7.24 14.72 -7.18
N GLU A 229 -7.87 14.93 -8.33
CA GLU A 229 -9.08 15.76 -8.46
C GLU A 229 -10.31 15.14 -7.79
N LEU A 230 -10.51 13.83 -7.98
CA LEU A 230 -11.69 13.14 -7.49
C LEU A 230 -11.66 12.87 -5.98
N VAL A 231 -10.45 12.70 -5.40
CA VAL A 231 -10.30 12.18 -4.04
C VAL A 231 -9.41 13.06 -3.16
N LEU A 232 -8.17 13.33 -3.59
CA LEU A 232 -7.14 13.87 -2.70
C LEU A 232 -7.32 15.36 -2.43
N GLU A 233 -7.60 16.15 -3.44
CA GLU A 233 -7.87 17.59 -3.30
C GLU A 233 -9.13 17.87 -2.48
N PRO A 234 -10.26 17.18 -2.73
CA PRO A 234 -11.47 17.38 -1.91
C PRO A 234 -11.28 17.11 -0.43
N CYS A 235 -10.46 16.12 -0.04
CA CYS A 235 -10.18 15.83 1.37
C CYS A 235 -8.94 16.56 1.93
N GLY A 236 -8.20 17.31 1.11
CA GLY A 236 -7.00 18.03 1.52
C GLY A 236 -5.77 17.16 1.78
N ALA A 237 -5.73 15.94 1.23
CA ALA A 237 -4.61 14.99 1.39
C ALA A 237 -3.45 15.33 0.43
N ARG A 238 -2.76 16.44 0.67
CA ARG A 238 -1.80 17.06 -0.27
C ARG A 238 -0.46 16.36 -0.37
N SER A 239 -0.05 15.59 0.64
CA SER A 239 1.24 14.88 0.62
C SER A 239 1.21 13.60 -0.23
N LEU A 240 0.00 13.07 -0.51
CA LEU A 240 -0.15 11.86 -1.30
C LEU A 240 0.27 12.07 -2.77
N GLY A 241 1.13 11.19 -3.26
CA GLY A 241 1.62 11.19 -4.65
C GLY A 241 2.08 9.81 -5.05
N LEU A 242 2.33 9.58 -6.35
CA LEU A 242 2.92 8.32 -6.81
C LEU A 242 4.42 8.29 -6.49
N GLY A 243 4.88 7.19 -5.91
CA GLY A 243 6.27 6.92 -5.62
C GLY A 243 7.05 6.50 -6.86
N ARG A 244 8.39 6.38 -6.68
CA ARG A 244 9.32 5.93 -7.72
C ARG A 244 10.12 4.74 -7.22
N THR A 245 10.45 3.83 -8.13
CA THR A 245 11.29 2.67 -7.82
C THR A 245 12.73 3.10 -7.58
N ARG A 246 13.32 3.83 -8.55
CA ARG A 246 14.72 4.25 -8.49
C ARG A 246 14.94 5.24 -7.38
N LEU A 247 15.98 5.01 -6.59
CA LEU A 247 16.32 5.85 -5.45
C LEU A 247 16.57 7.32 -5.84
N SER A 248 17.22 7.55 -7.00
CA SER A 248 17.51 8.89 -7.52
C SER A 248 16.27 9.68 -7.95
N GLU A 249 15.12 8.99 -8.15
CA GLU A 249 13.86 9.59 -8.60
C GLU A 249 12.87 9.80 -7.45
N ARG A 250 13.21 9.32 -6.24
CA ARG A 250 12.33 9.44 -5.07
C ARG A 250 12.22 10.87 -4.59
N SER A 251 11.07 11.17 -4.00
CA SER A 251 10.82 12.44 -3.34
C SER A 251 11.87 12.71 -2.25
N PRO A 252 12.40 13.93 -2.10
CA PRO A 252 13.35 14.28 -1.03
C PRO A 252 12.82 14.02 0.39
N ARG A 253 11.49 13.95 0.57
CA ARG A 253 10.83 13.68 1.85
C ARG A 253 10.46 12.20 2.01
N GLU A 254 10.76 11.36 1.01
CA GLU A 254 10.49 9.92 1.08
C GLU A 254 11.56 9.22 1.91
N VAL A 255 11.13 8.36 2.84
CA VAL A 255 12.04 7.58 3.69
C VAL A 255 12.79 6.51 2.88
N ARG A 256 13.92 6.02 3.42
CA ARG A 256 14.57 4.80 2.95
C ARG A 256 13.80 3.58 3.45
N TYR A 257 13.83 2.50 2.66
CA TYR A 257 13.12 1.25 2.99
C TYR A 257 14.12 0.13 3.25
N TYR A 258 13.81 -0.71 4.24
CA TYR A 258 14.73 -1.71 4.77
C TYR A 258 14.10 -3.10 4.65
N ALA A 259 14.68 -3.94 3.77
CA ALA A 259 14.32 -5.35 3.66
C ALA A 259 14.72 -6.12 4.93
N GLN A 260 14.03 -7.20 5.21
CA GLN A 260 14.38 -8.14 6.28
C GLN A 260 14.37 -9.57 5.71
N PRO A 261 15.50 -10.27 5.77
CA PRO A 261 16.81 -9.83 6.29
C PRO A 261 17.48 -8.75 5.42
N ALA A 262 18.28 -7.88 6.03
CA ALA A 262 18.95 -6.78 5.32
C ALA A 262 19.97 -7.23 4.26
N SER A 263 20.45 -8.48 4.35
CA SER A 263 21.36 -9.09 3.39
C SER A 263 20.68 -9.61 2.12
N GLU A 264 19.34 -9.70 2.11
CA GLU A 264 18.60 -10.20 0.96
C GLU A 264 18.75 -9.26 -0.24
N ARG A 265 19.14 -9.86 -1.36
CA ARG A 265 19.29 -9.17 -2.65
C ARG A 265 18.43 -9.87 -3.69
N THR A 266 17.95 -9.08 -4.64
CA THR A 266 17.17 -9.56 -5.77
C THR A 266 17.67 -8.96 -7.07
N ARG A 267 17.29 -9.58 -8.18
CA ARG A 267 17.59 -9.02 -9.50
C ARG A 267 16.84 -7.71 -9.70
N SER A 268 17.54 -6.68 -10.19
CA SER A 268 16.91 -5.41 -10.56
C SER A 268 15.91 -5.61 -11.71
N VAL A 269 14.76 -4.92 -11.63
CA VAL A 269 13.81 -4.86 -12.75
C VAL A 269 14.30 -3.96 -13.90
N PHE A 270 15.36 -3.19 -13.68
CA PHE A 270 15.96 -2.31 -14.67
C PHE A 270 17.21 -2.94 -15.25
N PRO A 271 17.32 -3.14 -16.58
CA PRO A 271 18.47 -3.77 -17.20
C PRO A 271 19.75 -2.93 -17.14
N ASP A 272 19.62 -1.61 -16.97
CA ASP A 272 20.71 -0.62 -16.88
C ASP A 272 21.20 -0.40 -15.43
N ALA A 273 20.61 -1.07 -14.44
CA ALA A 273 21.02 -1.00 -13.04
C ALA A 273 21.95 -2.14 -12.65
N GLN A 274 22.49 -2.07 -11.41
CA GLN A 274 23.22 -3.21 -10.83
C GLN A 274 22.35 -4.46 -10.86
N GLU A 275 22.98 -5.61 -11.18
CA GLU A 275 22.26 -6.87 -11.30
C GLU A 275 21.55 -7.28 -10.00
N GLN A 276 22.19 -7.01 -8.86
CA GLN A 276 21.68 -7.33 -7.53
C GLN A 276 21.46 -6.07 -6.70
N VAL A 277 20.20 -5.84 -6.33
CA VAL A 277 19.77 -4.67 -5.54
C VAL A 277 19.07 -5.10 -4.25
N ALA A 278 18.96 -4.19 -3.28
CA ALA A 278 18.00 -4.37 -2.20
C ALA A 278 16.58 -4.38 -2.80
N GLU A 279 15.75 -5.32 -2.39
CA GLU A 279 14.42 -5.52 -2.99
C GLU A 279 13.57 -4.22 -3.04
N PRO A 280 13.55 -3.35 -1.99
CA PRO A 280 12.83 -2.08 -2.04
C PRO A 280 13.35 -1.09 -3.09
N ASP A 281 14.61 -1.24 -3.55
CA ASP A 281 15.33 -0.26 -4.37
C ASP A 281 15.44 -0.67 -5.85
N GLY A 282 14.66 -1.65 -6.29
CA GLY A 282 14.66 -2.08 -7.69
C GLY A 282 14.20 -3.51 -7.93
N GLY A 283 13.75 -4.23 -6.90
CA GLY A 283 13.27 -5.61 -7.04
C GLY A 283 11.86 -5.73 -7.63
N PHE A 284 11.11 -4.63 -7.70
CA PHE A 284 9.79 -4.55 -8.31
C PHE A 284 9.58 -3.17 -8.96
N TYR A 285 8.67 -3.07 -9.92
CA TYR A 285 8.41 -1.83 -10.66
C TYR A 285 7.23 -1.08 -10.06
N LEU A 286 7.51 -0.15 -9.14
CA LEU A 286 6.50 0.59 -8.36
C LEU A 286 5.55 1.40 -9.25
N GLU A 287 6.04 1.94 -10.35
CA GLU A 287 5.28 2.74 -11.31
C GLU A 287 4.14 1.94 -11.96
N ALA A 288 4.32 0.64 -12.17
CA ALA A 288 3.24 -0.23 -12.66
C ALA A 288 2.23 -0.58 -11.57
N LEU A 289 2.55 -0.33 -10.28
CA LEU A 289 1.67 -0.62 -9.15
C LEU A 289 0.74 0.55 -8.80
N ASP A 290 0.71 1.62 -9.57
CA ASP A 290 0.08 2.91 -9.29
C ASP A 290 -1.28 2.80 -8.57
N ALA A 291 -2.25 2.07 -9.15
CA ALA A 291 -3.62 1.97 -8.67
C ALA A 291 -3.82 1.01 -7.48
N HIS A 292 -2.82 0.20 -7.13
CA HIS A 292 -2.98 -0.81 -6.08
C HIS A 292 -1.88 -0.81 -5.01
N GLY A 293 -0.79 -0.05 -5.21
CA GLY A 293 0.35 -0.10 -4.30
C GLY A 293 1.38 1.02 -4.47
N GLY A 294 1.24 1.90 -5.46
CA GLY A 294 2.25 2.88 -5.87
C GLY A 294 2.23 4.23 -5.16
N TRP A 295 1.26 4.51 -4.31
CA TRP A 295 1.17 5.78 -3.60
C TRP A 295 2.16 5.87 -2.43
N ILE A 296 2.67 7.09 -2.20
CA ILE A 296 3.43 7.51 -1.01
C ILE A 296 2.69 8.65 -0.32
N GLY A 297 2.85 8.77 1.00
CA GLY A 297 2.24 9.88 1.75
C GLY A 297 2.56 9.84 3.23
N THR A 298 1.89 10.69 4.01
CA THR A 298 2.01 10.79 5.46
C THR A 298 0.82 10.13 6.15
N ALA A 299 0.98 9.74 7.42
CA ALA A 299 -0.13 9.19 8.21
C ALA A 299 -1.26 10.22 8.44
N PRO A 300 -0.99 11.53 8.68
CA PRO A 300 -2.03 12.56 8.72
C PRO A 300 -2.88 12.63 7.45
N ASP A 301 -2.30 12.58 6.25
CA ASP A 301 -3.07 12.68 5.02
C ASP A 301 -3.91 11.43 4.74
N LEU A 302 -3.48 10.26 5.18
CA LEU A 302 -4.34 9.07 5.17
C LEU A 302 -5.56 9.25 6.07
N LEU A 303 -5.41 9.96 7.20
CA LEU A 303 -6.55 10.26 8.06
C LEU A 303 -7.44 11.39 7.51
N ARG A 304 -6.89 12.39 6.79
CA ARG A 304 -7.72 13.33 6.01
C ARG A 304 -8.62 12.58 5.04
N PHE A 305 -8.07 11.61 4.31
CA PHE A 305 -8.84 10.75 3.42
C PHE A 305 -9.91 9.93 4.18
N ALA A 306 -9.52 9.20 5.22
CA ALA A 306 -10.44 8.30 5.92
C ALA A 306 -11.60 9.03 6.63
N THR A 307 -11.32 10.18 7.27
CA THR A 307 -12.32 10.98 7.99
C THR A 307 -13.25 11.77 7.07
N SER A 308 -12.77 12.15 5.87
CA SER A 308 -13.62 12.73 4.83
C SER A 308 -14.47 11.67 4.12
N LEU A 309 -13.99 10.40 4.09
CA LEU A 309 -14.74 9.33 3.46
C LEU A 309 -16.04 9.03 4.20
N ASP A 310 -16.01 8.93 5.53
CA ASP A 310 -17.19 8.63 6.36
C ASP A 310 -18.01 9.86 6.79
N GLY A 311 -17.63 11.03 6.28
CA GLY A 311 -18.32 12.30 6.58
C GLY A 311 -18.08 12.83 7.99
N SER A 312 -17.22 12.21 8.81
CA SER A 312 -16.83 12.75 10.12
C SER A 312 -16.02 14.05 9.98
N ARG A 313 -15.43 14.29 8.81
CA ARG A 313 -14.84 15.55 8.36
C ARG A 313 -15.48 16.00 7.04
N GLN A 314 -15.77 17.28 6.89
CA GLN A 314 -16.33 17.86 5.66
C GLN A 314 -15.23 18.43 4.75
N PRO A 315 -15.45 18.40 3.42
CA PRO A 315 -16.57 17.76 2.74
C PRO A 315 -16.50 16.24 2.76
N ALA A 316 -17.66 15.57 2.83
CA ALA A 316 -17.76 14.12 2.68
C ALA A 316 -17.39 13.71 1.24
N LEU A 317 -16.56 12.67 1.10
CA LEU A 317 -16.14 12.16 -0.21
C LEU A 317 -17.22 11.36 -0.93
N LEU A 318 -18.01 10.58 -0.19
CA LEU A 318 -19.07 9.73 -0.72
C LEU A 318 -20.40 10.00 0.00
N LYS A 319 -21.50 9.71 -0.69
CA LYS A 319 -22.84 9.74 -0.12
C LYS A 319 -23.08 8.54 0.80
N PRO A 320 -24.00 8.64 1.79
CA PRO A 320 -24.35 7.53 2.69
C PRO A 320 -24.75 6.23 1.95
N GLU A 321 -25.49 6.37 0.85
CA GLU A 321 -25.94 5.23 0.05
C GLU A 321 -24.76 4.51 -0.62
N THR A 322 -23.76 5.26 -1.07
CA THR A 322 -22.53 4.72 -1.65
C THR A 322 -21.66 4.06 -0.58
N LEU A 323 -21.62 4.61 0.64
CA LEU A 323 -20.93 3.99 1.77
C LEU A 323 -21.60 2.67 2.16
N ALA A 324 -22.93 2.62 2.18
CA ALA A 324 -23.66 1.37 2.41
C ALA A 324 -23.33 0.32 1.35
N LEU A 325 -23.26 0.72 0.06
CA LEU A 325 -22.86 -0.14 -1.03
C LEU A 325 -21.41 -0.60 -0.92
N MET A 326 -20.48 0.31 -0.55
CA MET A 326 -19.07 0.03 -0.36
C MET A 326 -18.82 -1.04 0.70
N THR A 327 -19.61 -1.03 1.77
CA THR A 327 -19.44 -1.92 2.93
C THR A 327 -20.31 -3.14 2.88
N ALA A 328 -21.23 -3.24 1.90
CA ALA A 328 -22.16 -4.35 1.77
C ALA A 328 -21.45 -5.72 1.73
N ARG A 329 -22.09 -6.73 2.31
CA ARG A 329 -21.62 -8.11 2.20
C ARG A 329 -21.72 -8.60 0.76
N PRO A 330 -20.71 -9.33 0.26
CA PRO A 330 -20.80 -9.94 -1.06
C PRO A 330 -22.03 -10.86 -1.17
N ALA A 331 -22.69 -10.79 -2.32
CA ALA A 331 -23.78 -11.71 -2.63
C ALA A 331 -23.29 -13.15 -2.83
N ALA A 332 -24.18 -14.13 -2.66
CA ALA A 332 -23.87 -15.52 -3.01
C ALA A 332 -23.47 -15.61 -4.50
N PRO A 333 -22.57 -16.54 -4.87
CA PRO A 333 -21.96 -17.60 -4.08
C PRO A 333 -20.70 -17.17 -3.29
N VAL A 334 -20.28 -15.89 -3.36
CA VAL A 334 -19.09 -15.40 -2.66
C VAL A 334 -19.38 -15.35 -1.17
N SER A 335 -19.21 -16.47 -0.49
CA SER A 335 -19.34 -16.54 0.97
C SER A 335 -17.99 -16.25 1.63
N GLN A 336 -17.93 -15.19 2.41
CA GLN A 336 -16.85 -14.95 3.35
C GLN A 336 -17.37 -15.24 4.76
N ALA A 337 -16.86 -16.30 5.36
CA ALA A 337 -17.33 -16.76 6.65
C ALA A 337 -17.07 -15.73 7.77
N GLY A 338 -17.99 -15.63 8.73
CA GLY A 338 -17.86 -14.79 9.92
C GLY A 338 -18.31 -13.34 9.72
N THR A 339 -17.80 -12.46 10.59
CA THR A 339 -18.16 -11.04 10.64
C THR A 339 -17.35 -10.16 9.70
N THR A 340 -16.28 -10.70 9.11
CA THR A 340 -15.33 -9.99 8.26
C THR A 340 -15.49 -10.39 6.80
N HIS A 341 -15.48 -9.40 5.90
CA HIS A 341 -15.44 -9.60 4.45
C HIS A 341 -14.67 -8.47 3.76
N TYR A 342 -14.41 -8.62 2.46
CA TYR A 342 -13.87 -7.55 1.62
C TYR A 342 -15.01 -6.89 0.84
N GLY A 343 -15.22 -5.60 1.09
CA GLY A 343 -16.18 -4.77 0.36
C GLY A 343 -15.55 -4.14 -0.89
N LEU A 344 -16.01 -2.95 -1.29
CA LEU A 344 -15.42 -2.24 -2.43
C LEU A 344 -14.16 -1.49 -1.97
N GLY A 345 -13.02 -2.19 -1.96
CA GLY A 345 -11.71 -1.62 -1.65
C GLY A 345 -11.29 -1.66 -0.17
N TRP A 346 -12.10 -2.20 0.71
CA TRP A 346 -11.85 -2.25 2.14
C TRP A 346 -12.13 -3.63 2.74
N MET A 347 -11.35 -4.00 3.75
CA MET A 347 -11.76 -5.03 4.69
C MET A 347 -12.82 -4.44 5.63
N ILE A 348 -13.92 -5.13 5.81
CA ILE A 348 -15.07 -4.68 6.61
C ILE A 348 -15.33 -5.70 7.71
N ARG A 349 -15.58 -5.22 8.93
CA ARG A 349 -16.02 -6.06 10.07
C ARG A 349 -17.25 -5.44 10.71
N TYR A 350 -18.34 -6.18 10.72
CA TYR A 350 -19.56 -5.87 11.44
C TYR A 350 -19.53 -6.44 12.86
N PRO A 351 -20.30 -5.88 13.82
CA PRO A 351 -20.48 -6.46 15.13
C PRO A 351 -21.06 -7.88 15.04
N GLU A 352 -20.61 -8.81 15.89
CA GLU A 352 -21.04 -10.21 15.84
C GLU A 352 -22.54 -10.43 16.12
N LYS A 353 -23.14 -9.54 16.91
CA LYS A 353 -24.51 -9.68 17.42
C LYS A 353 -25.56 -8.98 16.58
N ASP A 354 -25.17 -8.17 15.61
CA ASP A 354 -26.09 -7.37 14.80
C ASP A 354 -25.94 -7.74 13.32
N LYS A 355 -26.88 -8.56 12.83
CA LYS A 355 -26.91 -8.99 11.42
C LYS A 355 -27.41 -7.88 10.49
N ASP A 356 -28.13 -6.92 11.04
CA ASP A 356 -28.75 -5.80 10.34
C ASP A 356 -27.95 -4.48 10.54
N ALA A 357 -26.74 -4.58 11.15
CA ALA A 357 -25.85 -3.45 11.38
C ALA A 357 -25.59 -2.70 10.09
N ASP A 358 -25.76 -1.38 10.12
CA ASP A 358 -25.46 -0.52 9.00
C ASP A 358 -23.93 -0.24 8.88
N TRP A 359 -23.54 0.47 7.84
CA TRP A 359 -22.13 0.80 7.60
C TRP A 359 -21.50 1.63 8.74
N GLN A 360 -22.26 2.42 9.49
CA GLN A 360 -21.78 3.26 10.59
C GLN A 360 -21.28 2.39 11.75
N GLN A 361 -21.89 1.24 11.97
CA GLN A 361 -21.54 0.27 13.00
C GLN A 361 -20.38 -0.65 12.60
N SER A 362 -19.90 -0.57 11.36
CA SER A 362 -18.78 -1.40 10.88
C SER A 362 -17.42 -0.76 11.14
N THR A 363 -16.40 -1.56 11.26
CA THR A 363 -14.99 -1.14 11.26
C THR A 363 -14.38 -1.48 9.90
N TRP A 364 -13.70 -0.51 9.28
CA TRP A 364 -13.04 -0.65 7.98
C TRP A 364 -11.55 -0.54 8.15
N TRP A 365 -10.81 -1.36 7.43
CA TRP A 365 -9.35 -1.23 7.40
C TRP A 365 -8.77 -1.71 6.09
N HIS A 366 -7.56 -1.29 5.83
CA HIS A 366 -6.70 -1.91 4.85
C HIS A 366 -5.25 -1.94 5.35
N THR A 367 -4.57 -3.08 5.12
CA THR A 367 -3.13 -3.20 5.35
C THR A 367 -2.38 -2.94 4.05
N GLY A 368 -1.17 -2.41 4.16
CA GLY A 368 -0.24 -2.25 3.05
C GLY A 368 1.05 -3.00 3.31
N SER A 369 1.56 -3.71 2.33
CA SER A 369 2.83 -4.41 2.44
C SER A 369 3.52 -4.51 1.09
N LEU A 370 4.75 -4.00 1.04
CA LEU A 370 5.74 -4.20 0.00
C LEU A 370 7.08 -4.52 0.67
N PRO A 371 8.07 -5.07 -0.03
CA PRO A 371 9.42 -5.19 0.51
C PRO A 371 9.88 -3.87 1.13
N GLY A 372 10.33 -3.93 2.40
CA GLY A 372 10.73 -2.74 3.15
C GLY A 372 9.58 -1.80 3.58
N THR A 373 8.31 -2.21 3.48
CA THR A 373 7.18 -1.31 3.74
C THR A 373 6.06 -2.02 4.49
N ALA A 374 5.52 -1.38 5.52
CA ALA A 374 4.26 -1.77 6.14
C ALA A 374 3.38 -0.53 6.37
N ALA A 375 2.09 -0.67 6.11
CA ALA A 375 1.09 0.35 6.33
C ALA A 375 -0.20 -0.26 6.89
N LEU A 376 -0.90 0.51 7.70
CA LEU A 376 -2.21 0.17 8.25
C LEU A 376 -3.06 1.44 8.27
N LEU A 377 -4.28 1.35 7.75
CA LEU A 377 -5.30 2.39 7.85
C LEU A 377 -6.57 1.76 8.42
N VAL A 378 -7.11 2.33 9.47
CA VAL A 378 -8.31 1.84 10.16
C VAL A 378 -9.28 2.97 10.43
N ARG A 379 -10.56 2.75 10.16
CA ARG A 379 -11.70 3.54 10.63
C ARG A 379 -12.58 2.64 11.49
N THR A 380 -12.79 3.01 12.73
CA THR A 380 -13.56 2.20 13.69
C THR A 380 -15.00 2.67 13.79
N ASN A 381 -15.89 1.78 14.23
CA ASN A 381 -17.27 2.12 14.55
C ASN A 381 -17.44 2.96 15.84
N LYS A 382 -16.31 3.33 16.49
CA LYS A 382 -16.31 4.16 17.72
C LYS A 382 -15.89 5.61 17.46
N GLY A 383 -15.87 6.06 16.20
CA GLY A 383 -15.44 7.40 15.81
C GLY A 383 -13.93 7.65 15.93
N LEU A 384 -13.14 6.57 16.08
CA LEU A 384 -11.69 6.61 16.05
C LEU A 384 -11.20 6.16 14.67
N SER A 385 -10.14 6.80 14.18
CA SER A 385 -9.40 6.34 13.02
C SER A 385 -7.91 6.44 13.29
N TRP A 386 -7.12 5.51 12.75
CA TRP A 386 -5.66 5.61 12.81
C TRP A 386 -5.00 5.16 11.51
N ALA A 387 -3.85 5.78 11.26
CA ALA A 387 -2.92 5.37 10.22
C ALA A 387 -1.55 5.08 10.85
N ALA A 388 -0.88 4.03 10.40
CA ALA A 388 0.45 3.68 10.84
C ALA A 388 1.30 3.26 9.64
N LEU A 389 2.47 3.90 9.47
CA LEU A 389 3.36 3.76 8.34
C LEU A 389 4.77 3.44 8.81
N PHE A 390 5.40 2.41 8.24
CA PHE A 390 6.74 1.96 8.63
C PHE A 390 7.60 1.68 7.41
N ASN A 391 8.89 1.95 7.52
CA ASN A 391 9.88 1.76 6.46
C ASN A 391 10.60 0.40 6.51
N SER A 392 9.98 -0.58 7.15
CA SER A 392 10.40 -1.98 7.15
C SER A 392 9.21 -2.90 7.45
N ARG A 393 9.36 -4.18 7.13
CA ARG A 393 8.43 -5.24 7.50
C ARG A 393 9.17 -6.57 7.67
N PRO A 394 8.66 -7.50 8.48
CA PRO A 394 9.24 -8.84 8.59
C PRO A 394 8.99 -9.66 7.30
N PRO A 395 9.65 -10.83 7.17
CA PRO A 395 9.36 -11.80 6.10
C PRO A 395 7.87 -12.15 6.01
N TYR A 396 7.44 -12.50 4.80
CA TYR A 396 6.01 -12.70 4.48
C TYR A 396 5.28 -13.64 5.45
N ALA A 397 5.91 -14.74 5.87
CA ALA A 397 5.33 -15.70 6.82
C ALA A 397 4.93 -15.09 8.19
N LYS A 398 5.54 -13.96 8.58
CA LYS A 398 5.28 -13.27 9.86
C LYS A 398 4.37 -12.04 9.72
N LEU A 399 3.97 -11.66 8.49
CA LEU A 399 3.18 -10.44 8.25
C LEU A 399 1.84 -10.43 8.98
N LYS A 400 1.14 -11.56 9.02
CA LYS A 400 -0.15 -11.66 9.73
C LYS A 400 -0.01 -11.37 11.22
N GLN A 401 1.01 -11.93 11.86
CA GLN A 401 1.30 -11.67 13.28
C GLN A 401 1.70 -10.22 13.51
N PHE A 402 2.59 -9.69 12.69
CA PHE A 402 3.07 -8.31 12.73
C PHE A 402 1.91 -7.31 12.68
N ALA A 403 1.01 -7.44 11.68
CA ALA A 403 -0.15 -6.56 11.52
C ALA A 403 -1.17 -6.71 12.66
N ALA A 404 -1.43 -7.94 13.12
CA ALA A 404 -2.36 -8.19 14.22
C ALA A 404 -1.86 -7.65 15.56
N GLU A 405 -0.55 -7.68 15.81
CA GLU A 405 0.04 -7.07 17.01
C GLU A 405 -0.05 -5.54 16.96
N LEU A 406 0.24 -4.95 15.79
CA LEU A 406 0.11 -3.50 15.58
C LEU A 406 -1.34 -3.04 15.83
N ASP A 407 -2.33 -3.70 15.24
CA ASP A 407 -3.74 -3.35 15.44
C ASP A 407 -4.12 -3.42 16.93
N ARG A 408 -3.77 -4.52 17.60
CA ARG A 408 -4.07 -4.69 19.04
C ARG A 408 -3.46 -3.62 19.92
N LEU A 409 -2.21 -3.22 19.65
CA LEU A 409 -1.58 -2.17 20.48
C LEU A 409 -2.21 -0.80 20.25
N MET A 410 -2.67 -0.50 19.01
CA MET A 410 -3.40 0.74 18.72
C MET A 410 -4.73 0.79 19.48
N TRP A 411 -5.48 -0.31 19.48
CA TRP A 411 -6.71 -0.44 20.29
C TRP A 411 -6.42 -0.27 21.78
N LYS A 412 -5.42 -0.99 22.31
CA LYS A 412 -5.04 -0.91 23.72
C LYS A 412 -4.66 0.52 24.12
N ALA A 413 -3.88 1.20 23.30
CA ALA A 413 -3.51 2.59 23.58
C ALA A 413 -4.73 3.51 23.57
N ALA A 414 -5.65 3.32 22.64
CA ALA A 414 -6.87 4.13 22.53
C ALA A 414 -7.83 3.93 23.74
N GLU A 415 -7.94 2.72 24.27
CA GLU A 415 -8.80 2.37 25.40
C GLU A 415 -8.32 2.99 26.72
N GLU A 416 -7.03 3.24 26.86
CA GLU A 416 -6.44 3.87 28.07
C GLU A 416 -6.55 5.40 28.08
N VAL A 417 -6.87 6.03 26.95
CA VAL A 417 -7.03 7.50 26.88
C VAL A 417 -8.35 7.90 27.55
N LYS A 418 -8.27 8.49 28.72
CA LYS A 418 -9.43 8.97 29.49
C LYS A 418 -9.99 10.28 28.93
N GLU A 419 -9.09 11.20 28.61
CA GLU A 419 -9.43 12.51 28.06
C GLU A 419 -8.66 12.71 26.76
N TRP A 420 -9.42 12.97 25.68
CA TRP A 420 -8.87 13.19 24.35
C TRP A 420 -8.61 14.68 24.13
N PRO A 421 -7.51 15.06 23.45
CA PRO A 421 -7.27 16.45 23.09
C PRO A 421 -8.46 17.04 22.29
N GLU A 422 -8.78 18.29 22.58
CA GLU A 422 -9.82 19.02 21.85
C GLU A 422 -9.30 19.70 20.58
N ASP A 423 -7.99 19.96 20.50
CA ASP A 423 -7.33 20.56 19.35
C ASP A 423 -7.41 19.67 18.12
N ASP A 424 -7.62 20.27 16.95
CA ASP A 424 -7.53 19.62 15.65
C ASP A 424 -6.19 19.96 15.01
N LEU A 425 -5.25 19.01 15.04
CA LEU A 425 -3.93 19.18 14.42
C LEU A 425 -4.00 19.33 12.89
N PHE A 426 -5.11 18.98 12.24
CA PHE A 426 -5.30 19.27 10.81
C PHE A 426 -5.36 20.76 10.51
N GLU A 427 -5.76 21.58 11.48
CA GLU A 427 -5.86 23.02 11.31
C GLU A 427 -4.53 23.76 11.57
N GLN A 428 -3.57 23.09 12.21
CA GLN A 428 -2.25 23.66 12.50
C GLN A 428 -1.28 23.55 11.32
N ASP A 429 -1.59 22.72 10.31
CA ASP A 429 -0.79 22.49 9.10
C ASP A 429 -1.24 23.35 7.89
N LYS A 430 -1.98 24.44 8.11
CA LYS A 430 -2.45 25.35 7.04
C LYS A 430 -1.41 26.39 6.64
#